data_bd3d7aaddbd9931bdb66a50dbcffef02
#
_entry.id   bd3d7aaddbd9931bdb66a50dbcffef02
#
_cell.length_a   1.000
_cell.length_b   1.000
_cell.length_c   1.000
_cell.angle_alpha   90.00
_cell.angle_beta   90.00
_cell.angle_gamma   90.00
#
_symmetry.space_group_name_H-M   'P 1'
#
loop_
_entity.id
_entity.type
_entity.pdbx_description
1 polymer ?
#
loop_
_entity_poly.entity_id
_entity_poly.type
_entity_poly.pdbx_seq_one_letter_code
_entity_poly.pdbx_strand_id
1 'polypeptide(L)'
;HLEYWIDYSTTKTGLTGMKIPLRYVCEMVCDRVAASQIYLGDKYTDASAWEYYQRSKDHYLMHPETRALLEKLLCMVRDLGRERTFAYMKFLLGCETDY
;
A
#
# COMPACT_ATOMS: atom_id res chain seq x y z
N HIS A 1 7.22 -6.34 7.13
CA HIS A 1 7.84 -5.37 6.23
C HIS A 1 7.83 -3.95 6.78
N LEU A 2 6.73 -3.54 7.40
CA LEU A 2 6.63 -2.17 7.93
C LEU A 2 7.60 -1.90 9.06
N GLU A 3 7.97 -2.92 9.82
CA GLU A 3 8.89 -2.79 10.96
C GLU A 3 10.26 -2.25 10.56
N TYR A 4 10.71 -2.55 9.35
CA TYR A 4 12.01 -2.07 8.86
C TYR A 4 12.03 -0.56 8.58
N TRP A 5 10.86 0.07 8.53
CA TRP A 5 10.72 1.46 8.11
C TRP A 5 10.20 2.36 9.24
N ILE A 6 10.40 1.92 10.48
CA ILE A 6 10.04 2.70 11.67
C ILE A 6 11.30 3.37 12.20
N ASP A 7 11.23 4.68 12.35
CA ASP A 7 12.31 5.47 12.94
C ASP A 7 11.98 5.79 14.39
N TYR A 8 12.79 5.26 15.29
CA TYR A 8 12.59 5.43 16.72
C TYR A 8 13.23 6.71 17.28
N SER A 9 14.04 7.39 16.49
CA SER A 9 14.94 8.42 17.01
C SER A 9 14.53 9.86 16.74
N THR A 10 13.58 10.11 15.84
CA THR A 10 13.41 11.45 15.27
C THR A 10 12.22 12.24 15.77
N THR A 11 11.35 11.70 16.58
CA THR A 11 10.16 12.42 17.00
C THR A 11 10.03 12.51 18.51
N LYS A 12 9.53 13.66 18.95
CA LYS A 12 9.22 13.88 20.38
C LYS A 12 8.00 13.09 20.82
N THR A 13 7.19 12.64 19.89
CA THR A 13 5.95 11.91 20.15
C THR A 13 6.13 10.40 20.08
N GLY A 14 7.35 9.93 19.80
CA GLY A 14 7.64 8.53 19.71
C GLY A 14 7.94 8.06 18.30
N LEU A 15 7.37 6.94 17.92
CA LEU A 15 7.67 6.30 16.63
C LEU A 15 7.05 7.05 15.46
N THR A 16 7.83 7.24 14.40
CA THR A 16 7.35 7.73 13.12
C THR A 16 7.79 6.74 12.04
N GLY A 17 6.85 6.35 11.16
CA GLY A 17 7.18 5.51 10.03
C GLY A 17 8.11 6.22 9.07
N MET A 18 9.13 5.54 8.59
CA MET A 18 10.01 6.04 7.54
C MET A 18 9.29 5.96 6.19
N LYS A 19 9.65 6.87 5.26
CA LYS A 19 9.11 6.82 3.91
C LYS A 19 9.61 5.57 3.21
N ILE A 20 8.68 4.71 2.78
CA ILE A 20 8.99 3.44 2.14
C ILE A 20 9.25 3.67 0.65
N PRO A 21 10.33 3.10 0.08
CA PRO A 21 10.57 3.22 -1.36
C PRO A 21 9.37 2.78 -2.20
N LEU A 22 9.18 3.46 -3.33
CA LEU A 22 8.05 3.20 -4.24
C LEU A 22 7.89 1.71 -4.58
N ARG A 23 9.00 1.05 -4.87
CA ARG A 23 9.00 -0.37 -5.20
C ARG A 23 8.32 -1.22 -4.12
N TYR A 24 8.61 -0.94 -2.86
CA TYR A 24 8.05 -1.72 -1.75
C TYR A 24 6.58 -1.37 -1.51
N VAL A 25 6.19 -0.13 -1.76
CA VAL A 25 4.76 0.24 -1.69
C VAL A 25 3.98 -0.53 -2.75
N CYS A 26 4.49 -0.63 -3.96
CA CYS A 26 3.87 -1.43 -5.02
C CYS A 26 3.78 -2.91 -4.64
N GLU A 27 4.82 -3.46 -4.02
CA GLU A 27 4.80 -4.83 -3.52
C GLU A 27 3.71 -5.02 -2.47
N MET A 28 3.55 -4.06 -1.56
CA MET A 28 2.50 -4.10 -0.54
C MET A 28 1.10 -4.13 -1.16
N VAL A 29 0.88 -3.37 -2.21
CA VAL A 29 -0.40 -3.38 -2.93
C VAL A 29 -0.64 -4.76 -3.56
N CYS A 30 0.35 -5.29 -4.25
CA CYS A 30 0.27 -6.61 -4.89
C CYS A 30 0.00 -7.71 -3.87
N ASP A 31 0.69 -7.68 -2.73
CA ASP A 31 0.51 -8.66 -1.67
C ASP A 31 -0.91 -8.62 -1.11
N ARG A 32 -1.46 -7.43 -0.89
CA ARG A 32 -2.81 -7.27 -0.37
C ARG A 32 -3.86 -7.77 -1.36
N VAL A 33 -3.67 -7.47 -2.64
CA VAL A 33 -4.58 -7.96 -3.68
C VAL A 33 -4.52 -9.47 -3.76
N ALA A 34 -3.32 -10.04 -3.81
CA ALA A 34 -3.14 -11.50 -3.88
C ALA A 34 -3.72 -12.21 -2.67
N ALA A 35 -3.45 -11.70 -1.46
CA ALA A 35 -3.98 -12.27 -0.24
C ALA A 35 -5.50 -12.22 -0.21
N SER A 36 -6.09 -11.12 -0.67
CA SER A 36 -7.54 -10.98 -0.75
C SER A 36 -8.15 -11.99 -1.71
N GLN A 37 -7.50 -12.23 -2.86
CA GLN A 37 -7.96 -13.21 -3.83
C GLN A 37 -7.94 -14.63 -3.26
N ILE A 38 -6.86 -14.98 -2.57
CA ILE A 38 -6.72 -16.31 -1.97
C ILE A 38 -7.73 -16.50 -0.84
N TYR A 39 -7.87 -15.50 0.02
CA TYR A 39 -8.72 -15.60 1.20
C TYR A 39 -10.21 -15.61 0.86
N LEU A 40 -10.64 -14.78 -0.08
CA LEU A 40 -12.05 -14.60 -0.42
C LEU A 40 -12.51 -15.51 -1.57
N GLY A 41 -11.60 -15.99 -2.41
CA GLY A 41 -11.95 -16.85 -3.53
C GLY A 41 -13.01 -16.20 -4.43
N ASP A 42 -14.14 -16.86 -4.58
CA ASP A 42 -15.25 -16.40 -5.43
C ASP A 42 -15.89 -15.10 -4.92
N LYS A 43 -15.65 -14.73 -3.66
CA LYS A 43 -16.20 -13.50 -3.06
C LYS A 43 -15.28 -12.31 -3.28
N TYR A 44 -14.12 -12.50 -3.90
CA TYR A 44 -13.20 -11.41 -4.16
C TYR A 44 -13.82 -10.38 -5.12
N THR A 45 -13.63 -9.10 -4.79
CA THR A 45 -13.88 -7.99 -5.70
C THR A 45 -12.68 -7.06 -5.69
N ASP A 46 -12.58 -6.17 -6.66
CA ASP A 46 -11.47 -5.23 -6.71
C ASP A 46 -11.47 -4.23 -5.55
N ALA A 47 -12.57 -4.13 -4.81
CA ALA A 47 -12.65 -3.33 -3.58
C ALA A 47 -12.14 -4.08 -2.34
N SER A 48 -11.89 -5.37 -2.43
CA SER A 48 -11.58 -6.22 -1.26
C SER A 48 -10.29 -5.79 -0.55
N ALA A 49 -9.23 -5.48 -1.30
CA ALA A 49 -7.97 -5.06 -0.71
C ALA A 49 -8.10 -3.71 0.02
N TRP A 50 -8.85 -2.78 -0.56
CA TRP A 50 -9.14 -1.48 0.07
C TRP A 50 -9.94 -1.66 1.35
N GLU A 51 -10.98 -2.49 1.34
CA GLU A 51 -11.80 -2.75 2.52
C GLU A 51 -10.99 -3.37 3.65
N TYR A 52 -10.14 -4.33 3.32
CA TYR A 52 -9.23 -4.94 4.30
C TYR A 52 -8.30 -3.89 4.92
N TYR A 53 -7.72 -3.04 4.09
CA TYR A 53 -6.83 -1.98 4.54
C TYR A 53 -7.57 -1.02 5.49
N GLN A 54 -8.80 -0.62 5.17
CA GLN A 54 -9.59 0.28 6.01
C GLN A 54 -9.80 -0.27 7.41
N ARG A 55 -9.97 -1.59 7.53
CA ARG A 55 -10.18 -2.23 8.83
C ARG A 55 -8.90 -2.32 9.66
N SER A 56 -7.74 -2.31 9.02
CA SER A 56 -6.47 -2.55 9.70
C SER A 56 -5.52 -1.37 9.69
N LYS A 57 -5.85 -0.27 9.04
CA LYS A 57 -4.93 0.86 8.83
C LYS A 57 -4.39 1.47 10.13
N ASP A 58 -5.19 1.47 11.18
CA ASP A 58 -4.80 2.05 12.46
C ASP A 58 -3.78 1.20 13.22
N HIS A 59 -3.57 -0.03 12.77
CA HIS A 59 -2.56 -0.92 13.35
C HIS A 59 -1.16 -0.69 12.77
N TYR A 60 -1.05 0.16 11.74
CA TYR A 60 0.23 0.40 11.08
C TYR A 60 0.73 1.80 11.37
N LEU A 61 1.99 1.86 11.80
CA LEU A 61 2.73 3.12 11.90
C LEU A 61 3.42 3.34 10.55
N MET A 62 3.01 4.38 9.84
CA MET A 62 3.44 4.59 8.47
C MET A 62 3.63 6.08 8.19
N HIS A 63 4.68 6.41 7.43
CA HIS A 63 4.92 7.78 6.99
C HIS A 63 3.69 8.32 6.24
N PRO A 64 3.28 9.57 6.49
CA PRO A 64 2.07 10.12 5.85
C PRO A 64 2.08 10.06 4.33
N GLU A 65 3.21 10.31 3.69
CA GLU A 65 3.30 10.24 2.22
C GLU A 65 3.21 8.81 1.71
N THR A 66 3.79 7.85 2.44
CA THR A 66 3.67 6.43 2.12
C THR A 66 2.22 5.99 2.26
N ARG A 67 1.56 6.40 3.34
CA ARG A 67 0.14 6.10 3.56
C ARG A 67 -0.72 6.66 2.43
N ALA A 68 -0.47 7.91 2.04
CA ALA A 68 -1.23 8.55 0.96
C ALA A 68 -1.07 7.80 -0.36
N LEU A 69 0.14 7.38 -0.70
CA LEU A 69 0.38 6.62 -1.92
C LEU A 69 -0.28 5.25 -1.87
N LEU A 70 -0.13 4.53 -0.75
CA LEU A 70 -0.75 3.22 -0.58
C LEU A 70 -2.27 3.31 -0.72
N GLU A 71 -2.89 4.29 -0.07
CA GLU A 71 -4.33 4.50 -0.15
C GLU A 71 -4.76 4.84 -1.57
N LYS A 72 -4.01 5.70 -2.26
CA LYS A 72 -4.29 6.04 -3.66
C LYS A 72 -4.29 4.79 -4.54
N LEU A 73 -3.26 3.95 -4.42
CA LEU A 73 -3.14 2.75 -5.24
C LEU A 73 -4.24 1.74 -4.93
N LEU A 74 -4.58 1.55 -3.67
CA LEU A 74 -5.67 0.65 -3.28
C LEU A 74 -7.02 1.17 -3.78
N CYS A 75 -7.25 2.49 -3.74
CA CYS A 75 -8.45 3.08 -4.32
C CYS A 75 -8.50 2.92 -5.83
N MET A 76 -7.35 2.99 -6.51
CA MET A 76 -7.28 2.73 -7.94
C MET A 76 -7.66 1.29 -8.26
N VAL A 77 -7.21 0.32 -7.47
CA VAL A 77 -7.64 -1.08 -7.64
C VAL A 77 -9.15 -1.17 -7.53
N ARG A 78 -9.73 -0.53 -6.52
CA ARG A 78 -11.18 -0.53 -6.32
C ARG A 78 -11.94 0.07 -7.50
N ASP A 79 -11.47 1.21 -8.01
CA ASP A 79 -12.22 2.02 -8.96
C ASP A 79 -11.91 1.69 -10.42
N LEU A 80 -10.65 1.30 -10.72
CA LEU A 80 -10.18 1.07 -12.08
C LEU A 80 -9.86 -0.40 -12.36
N GLY A 81 -9.82 -1.24 -11.32
CA GLY A 81 -9.43 -2.64 -11.42
C GLY A 81 -7.93 -2.85 -11.24
N ARG A 82 -7.57 -4.07 -10.85
CA ARG A 82 -6.18 -4.40 -10.56
C ARG A 82 -5.26 -4.30 -11.78
N GLU A 83 -5.76 -4.67 -12.94
CA GLU A 83 -4.93 -4.67 -14.16
C GLU A 83 -4.45 -3.26 -14.52
N ARG A 84 -5.35 -2.28 -14.49
CA ARG A 84 -4.99 -0.89 -14.76
C ARG A 84 -4.07 -0.31 -13.70
N THR A 85 -4.32 -0.66 -12.45
CA THR A 85 -3.48 -0.20 -11.33
C THR A 85 -2.08 -0.78 -11.44
N PHE A 86 -1.96 -2.06 -11.76
CA PHE A 86 -0.64 -2.68 -11.92
C PHE A 86 0.13 -2.07 -13.11
N ALA A 87 -0.56 -1.75 -14.19
CA ALA A 87 0.06 -1.07 -15.33
C ALA A 87 0.58 0.32 -14.93
N TYR A 88 -0.21 1.06 -14.14
CA TYR A 88 0.19 2.36 -13.62
C TYR A 88 1.41 2.25 -12.70
N MET A 89 1.41 1.26 -11.80
CA MET A 89 2.55 1.02 -10.91
C MET A 89 3.82 0.71 -11.69
N LYS A 90 3.71 -0.10 -12.73
CA LYS A 90 4.83 -0.41 -13.61
C LYS A 90 5.35 0.84 -14.31
N PHE A 91 4.45 1.71 -14.74
CA PHE A 91 4.82 3.00 -15.32
C PHE A 91 5.59 3.87 -14.31
N LEU A 92 5.09 3.99 -13.09
CA LEU A 92 5.75 4.78 -12.05
C LEU A 92 7.17 4.26 -11.75
N LEU A 93 7.32 2.95 -11.68
CA LEU A 93 8.63 2.34 -11.43
C LEU A 93 9.61 2.60 -12.58
N GLY A 94 9.10 2.65 -13.80
CA GLY A 94 9.91 2.95 -14.97
C GLY A 94 10.35 4.42 -15.05
N CYS A 95 9.65 5.32 -14.37
CA CYS A 95 10.02 6.75 -14.32
C CYS A 95 11.18 7.04 -13.38
N GLU A 96 11.61 6.07 -12.58
CA GLU A 96 12.69 6.23 -11.61
C GLU A 96 12.47 7.41 -10.65
N THR A 97 11.23 7.78 -10.43
CA THR A 97 10.89 8.89 -9.53
C THR A 97 10.49 8.36 -8.16
N ASP A 98 10.88 9.10 -7.14
CA ASP A 98 10.37 8.89 -5.80
C ASP A 98 9.08 9.70 -5.63
N TYR A 99 8.23 9.28 -4.71
CA TYR A 99 6.99 10.00 -4.46
C TYR A 99 7.10 11.05 -3.36
#